data_a0ff1b237b3ce9573d7678ae86bda339
#
_entry.id   a0ff1b237b3ce9573d7678ae86bda339
#
_cell.length_a   1.000
_cell.length_b   1.000
_cell.length_c   1.000
_cell.angle_alpha   90.00
_cell.angle_beta   90.00
_cell.angle_gamma   90.00
#
_symmetry.space_group_name_H-M   'P 1'
#
loop_
_entity.id
_entity.type
_entity.pdbx_description
1 polymer ?
#
loop_
_entity_poly.entity_id
_entity_poly.type
_entity_poly.pdbx_seq_one_letter_code
_entity_poly.pdbx_strand_id
1 'polypeptide(L)'
;MTAEKIENNELLYKIDLLSKEHNECNQNLFYQAFKKSKLLLPVILKEENSINIIKISDERGNDYLPVFTDLENLSLYEDIGDAQVVVFTLTDFIQIINADSNIKGIAINPFSNNFIVQRKNIRFLEEEMLNIKSGEELSIGLPENVSQLLEDNLIKYFEKNQKINSAYLLQIVRRKRDKSLLLIVDFNGGEVDFQRMVGELEMSITTEDMFEVISLDTDFSKEITEGKTPIYNKQ
;
A
#
# COMPACT_ATOMS: atom_id res chain seq x y z
N MET A 1 15.44 -11.06 -20.56
CA MET A 1 14.46 -10.73 -19.51
C MET A 1 15.13 -9.74 -18.60
N THR A 2 14.72 -8.49 -18.61
CA THR A 2 15.17 -7.51 -17.62
C THR A 2 14.48 -7.87 -16.31
N ALA A 3 15.27 -8.20 -15.26
CA ALA A 3 14.74 -8.41 -13.93
C ALA A 3 13.99 -7.14 -13.51
N GLU A 4 12.74 -7.27 -13.09
CA GLU A 4 11.95 -6.16 -12.54
C GLU A 4 12.68 -5.65 -11.30
N LYS A 5 13.07 -4.36 -11.31
CA LYS A 5 13.75 -3.75 -10.16
C LYS A 5 12.72 -3.56 -9.07
N ILE A 6 12.87 -4.28 -7.97
CA ILE A 6 12.00 -4.11 -6.79
C ILE A 6 12.48 -2.90 -6.01
N GLU A 7 11.64 -1.87 -5.93
CA GLU A 7 11.82 -0.66 -5.16
C GLU A 7 10.49 -0.27 -4.50
N ASN A 8 10.51 -0.01 -3.20
CA ASN A 8 9.32 0.33 -2.41
C ASN A 8 9.49 1.71 -1.74
N ASN A 9 9.79 2.73 -2.54
CA ASN A 9 10.04 4.10 -2.05
C ASN A 9 8.83 4.67 -1.30
N GLU A 10 7.61 4.39 -1.79
CA GLU A 10 6.37 4.79 -1.11
C GLU A 10 6.28 4.15 0.28
N LEU A 11 6.47 2.84 0.38
CA LEU A 11 6.44 2.14 1.66
C LEU A 11 7.48 2.69 2.64
N LEU A 12 8.71 2.92 2.18
CA LEU A 12 9.78 3.52 2.99
C LEU A 12 9.39 4.90 3.52
N TYR A 13 8.80 5.74 2.68
CA TYR A 13 8.32 7.05 3.08
C TYR A 13 7.20 6.97 4.13
N LYS A 14 6.23 6.05 3.96
CA LYS A 14 5.14 5.87 4.94
C LYS A 14 5.65 5.27 6.27
N ILE A 15 6.66 4.40 6.23
CA ILE A 15 7.35 3.93 7.45
C ILE A 15 8.02 5.10 8.18
N ASP A 16 8.71 5.99 7.47
CA ASP A 16 9.36 7.17 8.06
C ASP A 16 8.34 8.12 8.70
N LEU A 17 7.22 8.39 8.02
CA LEU A 17 6.13 9.19 8.57
C LEU A 17 5.57 8.59 9.85
N LEU A 18 5.24 7.29 9.82
CA LEU A 18 4.66 6.60 10.99
C LEU A 18 5.66 6.53 12.16
N SER A 19 6.96 6.41 11.86
CA SER A 19 8.01 6.40 12.89
C SER A 19 8.20 7.78 13.55
N LYS A 20 7.98 8.87 12.80
CA LYS A 20 8.05 10.24 13.32
C LYS A 20 6.82 10.63 14.12
N GLU A 21 5.66 10.21 13.65
CA GLU A 21 4.38 10.51 14.29
C GLU A 21 3.44 9.31 14.20
N HIS A 22 3.28 8.62 15.33
CA HIS A 22 2.42 7.45 15.44
C HIS A 22 0.96 7.87 15.69
N ASN A 23 0.23 8.11 14.61
CA ASN A 23 -1.20 8.39 14.62
C ASN A 23 -1.95 7.45 13.68
N GLU A 24 -3.28 7.44 13.77
CA GLU A 24 -4.15 6.56 12.99
C GLU A 24 -4.05 6.84 11.48
N CYS A 25 -3.91 8.10 11.09
CA CYS A 25 -3.75 8.48 9.68
C CYS A 25 -2.47 7.89 9.09
N ASN A 26 -1.32 8.10 9.73
CA ASN A 26 -0.04 7.57 9.27
C ASN A 26 -0.01 6.04 9.28
N GLN A 27 -0.69 5.40 10.26
CA GLN A 27 -0.83 3.95 10.31
C GLN A 27 -1.62 3.42 9.12
N ASN A 28 -2.71 4.08 8.77
CA ASN A 28 -3.53 3.69 7.62
C ASN A 28 -2.81 3.89 6.29
N LEU A 29 -2.09 5.01 6.12
CA LEU A 29 -1.24 5.26 4.96
C LEU A 29 -0.17 4.17 4.80
N PHE A 30 0.48 3.78 5.90
CA PHE A 30 1.42 2.67 5.89
C PHE A 30 0.75 1.36 5.46
N TYR A 31 -0.43 1.03 5.98
CA TYR A 31 -1.15 -0.19 5.62
C TYR A 31 -1.54 -0.23 4.14
N GLN A 32 -1.95 0.89 3.57
CA GLN A 32 -2.24 0.98 2.14
C GLN A 32 -1.01 0.71 1.28
N ALA A 33 0.13 1.35 1.59
CA ALA A 33 1.38 1.13 0.89
C ALA A 33 1.86 -0.33 1.06
N PHE A 34 1.77 -0.89 2.26
CA PHE A 34 2.18 -2.27 2.55
C PHE A 34 1.35 -3.30 1.81
N LYS A 35 0.03 -3.10 1.67
CA LYS A 35 -0.86 -3.99 0.87
C LYS A 35 -0.46 -4.07 -0.60
N LYS A 36 0.05 -2.99 -1.17
CA LYS A 36 0.46 -2.90 -2.59
C LYS A 36 1.90 -3.34 -2.83
N SER A 37 2.71 -3.43 -1.78
CA SER A 37 4.14 -3.67 -1.87
C SER A 37 4.48 -5.10 -2.27
N LYS A 38 5.54 -5.23 -3.07
CA LYS A 38 6.24 -6.48 -3.34
C LYS A 38 7.56 -6.44 -2.60
N LEU A 39 7.79 -7.35 -1.67
CA LEU A 39 8.96 -7.36 -0.81
C LEU A 39 9.85 -8.58 -1.08
N LEU A 40 11.12 -8.44 -0.82
CA LEU A 40 12.12 -9.48 -0.97
C LEU A 40 12.19 -10.32 0.33
N LEU A 41 12.05 -11.63 0.21
CA LEU A 41 12.22 -12.58 1.31
C LEU A 41 13.38 -13.54 0.98
N PRO A 42 14.43 -13.63 1.80
CA PRO A 42 15.45 -14.65 1.65
C PRO A 42 14.92 -16.02 2.07
N VAL A 43 15.19 -17.03 1.26
CA VAL A 43 14.76 -18.41 1.46
C VAL A 43 15.87 -19.38 1.11
N ILE A 44 15.89 -20.55 1.73
CA ILE A 44 16.78 -21.65 1.37
C ILE A 44 15.99 -22.67 0.57
N LEU A 45 16.40 -22.91 -0.67
CA LEU A 45 15.82 -24.00 -1.45
C LEU A 45 16.42 -25.33 -1.00
N LYS A 46 15.57 -26.30 -0.69
CA LYS A 46 15.97 -27.68 -0.43
C LYS A 46 15.74 -28.54 -1.66
N GLU A 47 16.42 -29.65 -1.70
CA GLU A 47 16.11 -30.76 -2.63
C GLU A 47 14.60 -31.09 -2.48
N GLU A 48 13.93 -31.49 -3.58
CA GLU A 48 12.48 -31.80 -3.62
C GLU A 48 11.50 -30.57 -3.72
N ASN A 49 11.96 -29.45 -4.26
CA ASN A 49 11.12 -28.24 -4.43
C ASN A 49 10.49 -27.68 -3.13
N SER A 50 11.09 -27.98 -1.98
CA SER A 50 10.67 -27.40 -0.71
C SER A 50 11.46 -26.12 -0.40
N ILE A 51 10.76 -25.12 0.16
CA ILE A 51 11.33 -23.83 0.53
C ILE A 51 11.44 -23.76 2.05
N ASN A 52 12.64 -23.51 2.56
CA ASN A 52 12.86 -23.19 3.97
C ASN A 52 12.89 -21.68 4.13
N ILE A 53 11.98 -21.15 4.93
CA ILE A 53 11.88 -19.72 5.20
C ILE A 53 12.89 -19.35 6.28
N ILE A 54 13.73 -18.37 5.99
CA ILE A 54 14.65 -17.80 6.96
C ILE A 54 13.86 -16.95 7.95
N LYS A 55 14.15 -17.12 9.23
CA LYS A 55 13.56 -16.32 10.32
C LYS A 55 14.67 -15.67 11.12
N ILE A 56 14.39 -14.50 11.67
CA ILE A 56 15.23 -13.82 12.66
C ILE A 56 14.51 -13.80 14.00
N SER A 57 15.25 -13.91 15.08
CA SER A 57 14.67 -13.91 16.44
C SER A 57 15.08 -12.65 17.19
N ASP A 58 14.16 -12.10 17.97
CA ASP A 58 14.48 -11.03 18.92
C ASP A 58 15.17 -11.60 20.18
N GLU A 59 15.61 -10.71 21.08
CA GLU A 59 16.26 -11.09 22.34
C GLU A 59 15.37 -11.95 23.26
N ARG A 60 14.06 -11.98 23.01
CA ARG A 60 13.07 -12.78 23.77
C ARG A 60 12.77 -14.11 23.11
N GLY A 61 13.43 -14.41 21.97
CA GLY A 61 13.20 -15.64 21.22
C GLY A 61 11.93 -15.63 20.36
N ASN A 62 11.37 -14.47 20.05
CA ASN A 62 10.25 -14.36 19.11
C ASN A 62 10.76 -14.35 17.67
N ASP A 63 10.18 -15.18 16.83
CA ASP A 63 10.54 -15.30 15.42
C ASP A 63 9.80 -14.27 14.56
N TYR A 64 10.51 -13.67 13.59
CA TYR A 64 9.99 -12.74 12.60
C TYR A 64 10.48 -13.12 11.21
N LEU A 65 9.69 -12.79 10.17
CA LEU A 65 10.11 -12.88 8.78
C LEU A 65 10.96 -11.64 8.43
N PRO A 66 12.25 -11.78 8.10
CA PRO A 66 13.05 -10.67 7.60
C PRO A 66 12.67 -10.40 6.14
N VAL A 67 12.10 -9.24 5.87
CA VAL A 67 11.74 -8.80 4.52
C VAL A 67 12.42 -7.50 4.15
N PHE A 68 12.68 -7.30 2.86
CA PHE A 68 13.43 -6.16 2.39
C PHE A 68 12.69 -5.42 1.28
N THR A 69 12.75 -4.11 1.33
CA THR A 69 12.07 -3.22 0.38
C THR A 69 12.76 -3.17 -0.98
N ASP A 70 14.05 -3.49 -1.00
CA ASP A 70 14.93 -3.40 -2.16
C ASP A 70 16.21 -4.21 -1.95
N LEU A 71 17.04 -4.32 -3.00
CA LEU A 71 18.31 -5.05 -2.94
C LEU A 71 19.38 -4.35 -2.09
N GLU A 72 19.34 -3.03 -1.95
CA GLU A 72 20.28 -2.28 -1.12
C GLU A 72 20.10 -2.66 0.36
N ASN A 73 18.87 -2.61 0.86
CA ASN A 73 18.54 -3.05 2.20
C ASN A 73 18.82 -4.55 2.43
N LEU A 74 18.56 -5.39 1.43
CA LEU A 74 18.88 -6.82 1.49
C LEU A 74 20.39 -7.07 1.63
N SER A 75 21.22 -6.27 0.94
CA SER A 75 22.70 -6.41 0.98
C SER A 75 23.31 -6.16 2.36
N LEU A 76 22.56 -5.53 3.27
CA LEU A 76 22.98 -5.33 4.66
C LEU A 76 22.86 -6.60 5.52
N TYR A 77 22.22 -7.65 4.97
CA TYR A 77 22.12 -8.94 5.65
C TYR A 77 23.36 -9.78 5.34
N GLU A 78 24.43 -9.64 6.15
CA GLU A 78 25.72 -10.28 5.95
C GLU A 78 25.62 -11.83 6.02
N ASP A 79 24.76 -12.38 6.89
CA ASP A 79 24.62 -13.81 7.14
C ASP A 79 23.61 -14.51 6.20
N ILE A 80 23.32 -13.92 5.04
CA ILE A 80 22.33 -14.47 4.11
C ILE A 80 22.77 -15.83 3.49
N GLY A 81 24.09 -16.10 3.45
CA GLY A 81 24.66 -17.36 2.97
C GLY A 81 24.22 -17.71 1.55
N ASP A 82 23.85 -18.98 1.34
CA ASP A 82 23.36 -19.52 0.06
C ASP A 82 21.86 -19.28 -0.18
N ALA A 83 21.23 -18.33 0.56
CA ALA A 83 19.82 -18.05 0.40
C ALA A 83 19.51 -17.47 -0.99
N GLN A 84 18.41 -17.92 -1.55
CA GLN A 84 17.82 -17.29 -2.72
C GLN A 84 16.80 -16.24 -2.28
N VAL A 85 16.52 -15.27 -3.15
CA VAL A 85 15.59 -14.19 -2.85
C VAL A 85 14.34 -14.37 -3.67
N VAL A 86 13.20 -14.39 -3.00
CA VAL A 86 11.87 -14.50 -3.63
C VAL A 86 11.09 -13.24 -3.37
N VAL A 87 10.32 -12.81 -4.36
CA VAL A 87 9.43 -11.65 -4.25
C VAL A 87 8.07 -12.10 -3.75
N PHE A 88 7.64 -11.56 -2.63
CA PHE A 88 6.36 -11.88 -2.00
C PHE A 88 5.48 -10.65 -1.82
N THR A 89 4.17 -10.89 -1.87
CA THR A 89 3.11 -9.93 -1.55
C THR A 89 2.60 -10.13 -0.12
N LEU A 90 1.77 -9.22 0.37
CA LEU A 90 1.13 -9.38 1.68
C LEU A 90 0.33 -10.69 1.78
N THR A 91 -0.35 -11.10 0.71
CA THR A 91 -1.12 -12.37 0.68
C THR A 91 -0.21 -13.58 0.92
N ASP A 92 0.99 -13.59 0.36
CA ASP A 92 1.95 -14.67 0.55
C ASP A 92 2.46 -14.70 1.99
N PHE A 93 2.75 -13.54 2.57
CA PHE A 93 3.15 -13.43 3.99
C PHE A 93 2.06 -13.89 4.94
N ILE A 94 0.80 -13.57 4.67
CA ILE A 94 -0.35 -14.04 5.45
C ILE A 94 -0.39 -15.59 5.47
N GLN A 95 -0.20 -16.23 4.31
CA GLN A 95 -0.18 -17.69 4.23
C GLN A 95 0.96 -18.30 5.08
N ILE A 96 2.17 -17.75 4.99
CA ILE A 96 3.33 -18.21 5.76
C ILE A 96 3.07 -18.05 7.27
N ILE A 97 2.60 -16.88 7.69
CA ILE A 97 2.36 -16.56 9.10
C ILE A 97 1.24 -17.43 9.67
N ASN A 98 0.21 -17.72 8.88
CA ASN A 98 -0.88 -18.61 9.32
C ASN A 98 -0.44 -20.09 9.42
N ALA A 99 0.52 -20.51 8.60
CA ALA A 99 1.08 -21.85 8.64
C ALA A 99 2.01 -22.10 9.85
N ASP A 100 2.67 -21.05 10.38
CA ASP A 100 3.59 -21.16 11.54
C ASP A 100 3.19 -20.18 12.65
N SER A 101 2.62 -20.71 13.74
CA SER A 101 2.17 -19.92 14.91
C SER A 101 3.31 -19.28 15.71
N ASN A 102 4.57 -19.73 15.53
CA ASN A 102 5.73 -19.17 16.22
C ASN A 102 6.14 -17.82 15.63
N ILE A 103 5.86 -17.56 14.37
CA ILE A 103 6.16 -16.29 13.70
C ILE A 103 5.28 -15.18 14.32
N LYS A 104 5.90 -14.18 14.93
CA LYS A 104 5.23 -13.07 15.61
C LYS A 104 4.93 -11.88 14.72
N GLY A 105 5.47 -11.88 13.50
CA GLY A 105 5.24 -10.82 12.53
C GLY A 105 6.31 -10.76 11.45
N ILE A 106 6.42 -9.59 10.85
CA ILE A 106 7.36 -9.26 9.78
C ILE A 106 8.30 -8.16 10.29
N ALA A 107 9.60 -8.32 10.05
CA ALA A 107 10.60 -7.27 10.25
C ALA A 107 11.00 -6.71 8.88
N ILE A 108 10.57 -5.49 8.58
CA ILE A 108 10.92 -4.80 7.34
C ILE A 108 12.28 -4.12 7.52
N ASN A 109 13.22 -4.43 6.64
CA ASN A 109 14.59 -3.92 6.67
C ASN A 109 15.23 -4.01 8.06
N PRO A 110 15.38 -5.23 8.63
CA PRO A 110 15.80 -5.42 10.02
C PRO A 110 17.21 -4.86 10.32
N PHE A 111 18.04 -4.70 9.30
CA PHE A 111 19.42 -4.21 9.45
C PHE A 111 19.59 -2.70 9.14
N SER A 112 18.47 -1.99 8.88
CA SER A 112 18.47 -0.54 8.66
C SER A 112 17.31 0.13 9.42
N ASN A 113 16.16 0.34 8.79
CA ASN A 113 14.99 0.99 9.38
C ASN A 113 14.34 0.16 10.51
N ASN A 114 14.46 -1.16 10.45
CA ASN A 114 13.97 -2.13 11.44
C ASN A 114 12.52 -1.88 11.88
N PHE A 115 11.60 -1.91 10.95
CA PHE A 115 10.20 -1.66 11.22
C PHE A 115 9.43 -2.98 11.40
N ILE A 116 8.79 -3.16 12.57
CA ILE A 116 8.10 -4.40 12.94
C ILE A 116 6.60 -4.29 12.70
N VAL A 117 6.08 -5.16 11.84
CA VAL A 117 4.63 -5.37 11.65
C VAL A 117 4.23 -6.61 12.44
N GLN A 118 3.56 -6.41 13.55
CA GLN A 118 3.17 -7.52 14.44
C GLN A 118 2.08 -8.40 13.80
N ARG A 119 2.03 -9.67 14.17
CA ARG A 119 1.03 -10.64 13.71
C ARG A 119 -0.42 -10.15 13.84
N LYS A 120 -0.74 -9.43 14.93
CA LYS A 120 -2.08 -8.85 15.12
C LYS A 120 -2.47 -7.85 14.04
N ASN A 121 -1.50 -7.05 13.56
CA ASN A 121 -1.71 -6.07 12.51
C ASN A 121 -1.90 -6.75 11.14
N ILE A 122 -1.15 -7.85 10.90
CA ILE A 122 -1.28 -8.66 9.68
C ILE A 122 -2.65 -9.35 9.63
N ARG A 123 -3.14 -9.87 10.77
CA ARG A 123 -4.51 -10.42 10.86
C ARG A 123 -5.59 -9.37 10.60
N PHE A 124 -5.42 -8.18 11.15
CA PHE A 124 -6.33 -7.07 10.86
C PHE A 124 -6.38 -6.78 9.34
N LEU A 125 -5.23 -6.74 8.67
CA LEU A 125 -5.14 -6.54 7.22
C LEU A 125 -5.76 -7.71 6.43
N GLU A 126 -5.59 -8.95 6.89
CA GLU A 126 -6.24 -10.13 6.31
C GLU A 126 -7.77 -10.02 6.41
N GLU A 127 -8.29 -9.65 7.58
CA GLU A 127 -9.73 -9.45 7.80
C GLU A 127 -10.28 -8.35 6.90
N GLU A 128 -9.58 -7.23 6.75
CA GLU A 128 -9.97 -6.18 5.81
C GLU A 128 -10.01 -6.67 4.36
N MET A 129 -9.00 -7.43 3.92
CA MET A 129 -8.95 -8.00 2.57
C MET A 129 -10.07 -9.02 2.32
N LEU A 130 -10.42 -9.83 3.33
CA LEU A 130 -11.52 -10.81 3.26
C LEU A 130 -12.88 -10.10 3.24
N ASN A 131 -13.05 -9.04 4.00
CA ASN A 131 -14.29 -8.28 4.06
C ASN A 131 -14.61 -7.56 2.75
N ILE A 132 -13.60 -7.08 2.02
CA ILE A 132 -13.78 -6.53 0.66
C ILE A 132 -14.28 -7.62 -0.32
N LYS A 133 -13.92 -8.90 -0.10
CA LYS A 133 -14.38 -10.03 -0.93
C LYS A 133 -15.78 -10.54 -0.58
N SER A 134 -16.30 -10.24 0.60
CA SER A 134 -17.55 -10.80 1.12
C SER A 134 -18.80 -9.91 0.94
N GLY A 135 -18.77 -8.90 0.07
CA GLY A 135 -19.96 -8.11 -0.28
C GLY A 135 -20.40 -7.15 0.83
N GLU A 136 -19.50 -6.48 1.49
CA GLU A 136 -19.86 -5.35 2.35
C GLU A 136 -20.61 -4.29 1.52
N GLU A 137 -21.73 -3.81 2.07
CA GLU A 137 -22.41 -2.64 1.55
C GLU A 137 -21.47 -1.42 1.69
N LEU A 138 -20.80 -1.08 0.59
CA LEU A 138 -20.08 0.16 0.46
C LEU A 138 -21.10 1.26 0.14
N SER A 139 -21.18 2.27 0.98
CA SER A 139 -21.91 3.48 0.62
C SER A 139 -20.93 4.46 -0.04
N ILE A 140 -21.16 4.74 -1.33
CA ILE A 140 -20.35 5.70 -2.10
C ILE A 140 -21.22 6.88 -2.46
N GLY A 141 -20.82 8.06 -2.03
CA GLY A 141 -21.59 9.29 -2.24
C GLY A 141 -20.70 10.51 -2.45
N LEU A 142 -21.33 11.69 -2.51
CA LEU A 142 -20.60 12.94 -2.45
C LEU A 142 -20.01 13.12 -1.04
N PRO A 143 -18.80 13.66 -0.90
CA PRO A 143 -18.21 13.90 0.40
C PRO A 143 -19.02 14.92 1.19
N GLU A 144 -19.25 14.66 2.48
CA GLU A 144 -20.01 15.55 3.36
C GLU A 144 -19.21 16.81 3.74
N ASN A 145 -17.91 16.66 3.94
CA ASN A 145 -17.00 17.73 4.30
C ASN A 145 -15.66 17.54 3.60
N VAL A 146 -15.33 18.43 2.70
CA VAL A 146 -14.01 18.50 2.07
C VAL A 146 -13.42 19.86 2.38
N SER A 147 -12.17 19.91 2.80
CA SER A 147 -11.54 21.19 3.04
C SER A 147 -11.32 21.90 1.71
N GLN A 148 -11.67 23.19 1.65
CA GLN A 148 -11.46 24.01 0.45
C GLN A 148 -9.99 23.99 0.01
N LEU A 149 -9.07 23.90 0.97
CA LEU A 149 -7.63 23.81 0.71
C LEU A 149 -7.28 22.53 -0.06
N LEU A 150 -7.90 21.39 0.28
CA LEU A 150 -7.70 20.13 -0.42
C LEU A 150 -8.21 20.22 -1.86
N GLU A 151 -9.43 20.72 -2.06
CA GLU A 151 -9.98 20.89 -3.41
C GLU A 151 -9.11 21.81 -4.26
N ASP A 152 -8.70 22.96 -3.73
CA ASP A 152 -7.84 23.91 -4.44
C ASP A 152 -6.49 23.31 -4.82
N ASN A 153 -5.90 22.48 -3.95
CA ASN A 153 -4.63 21.80 -4.23
C ASN A 153 -4.79 20.72 -5.28
N LEU A 154 -5.88 19.94 -5.23
CA LEU A 154 -6.22 18.95 -6.26
C LEU A 154 -6.37 19.61 -7.63
N ILE A 155 -7.18 20.67 -7.71
CA ILE A 155 -7.42 21.40 -8.97
C ILE A 155 -6.11 21.95 -9.54
N LYS A 156 -5.28 22.61 -8.70
CA LYS A 156 -3.97 23.13 -9.12
C LYS A 156 -3.02 22.05 -9.62
N TYR A 157 -3.09 20.86 -9.05
CA TYR A 157 -2.29 19.72 -9.52
C TYR A 157 -2.79 19.22 -10.89
N PHE A 158 -4.11 19.09 -11.05
CA PHE A 158 -4.72 18.63 -12.30
C PHE A 158 -4.46 19.59 -13.45
N GLU A 159 -4.56 20.90 -13.23
CA GLU A 159 -4.25 21.93 -14.24
C GLU A 159 -2.82 21.85 -14.77
N LYS A 160 -1.87 21.41 -13.94
CA LYS A 160 -0.47 21.26 -14.32
C LYS A 160 -0.18 19.94 -15.04
N ASN A 161 -1.04 18.93 -14.89
CA ASN A 161 -0.83 17.62 -15.48
C ASN A 161 -1.66 17.44 -16.75
N GLN A 162 -1.01 17.58 -17.90
CA GLN A 162 -1.69 17.51 -19.21
C GLN A 162 -2.31 16.13 -19.51
N LYS A 163 -1.95 15.09 -18.80
CA LYS A 163 -2.50 13.74 -18.97
C LYS A 163 -3.82 13.52 -18.23
N ILE A 164 -4.25 14.43 -17.38
CA ILE A 164 -5.52 14.34 -16.65
C ILE A 164 -6.61 15.04 -17.47
N ASN A 165 -7.66 14.29 -17.82
CA ASN A 165 -8.81 14.79 -18.57
C ASN A 165 -9.92 15.26 -17.62
N SER A 166 -10.25 14.45 -16.62
CA SER A 166 -11.25 14.78 -15.60
C SER A 166 -10.95 14.08 -14.28
N ALA A 167 -11.51 14.60 -13.20
CA ALA A 167 -11.38 13.99 -11.88
C ALA A 167 -12.68 14.14 -11.07
N TYR A 168 -13.04 13.08 -10.32
CA TYR A 168 -14.19 13.03 -9.44
C TYR A 168 -13.72 12.77 -8.01
N LEU A 169 -14.29 13.49 -7.06
CA LEU A 169 -14.04 13.27 -5.64
C LEU A 169 -15.31 12.74 -4.98
N LEU A 170 -15.22 11.52 -4.48
CA LEU A 170 -16.32 10.83 -3.78
C LEU A 170 -15.87 10.48 -2.38
N GLN A 171 -16.83 10.07 -1.55
CA GLN A 171 -16.58 9.54 -0.22
C GLN A 171 -17.03 8.08 -0.18
N ILE A 172 -16.15 7.22 0.34
CA ILE A 172 -16.50 5.84 0.68
C ILE A 172 -16.74 5.76 2.17
N VAL A 173 -17.85 5.17 2.55
CA VAL A 173 -18.16 4.81 3.94
C VAL A 173 -18.14 3.29 4.04
N ARG A 174 -17.14 2.76 4.77
CA ARG A 174 -17.03 1.35 5.13
C ARG A 174 -17.53 1.18 6.56
N ARG A 175 -18.42 0.19 6.82
CA ARG A 175 -18.89 -0.14 8.17
C ARG A 175 -19.23 1.05 9.06
N LYS A 176 -20.18 1.89 8.66
CA LYS A 176 -20.75 3.01 9.48
C LYS A 176 -19.77 4.00 10.15
N ARG A 177 -18.44 3.82 10.08
CA ARG A 177 -17.48 4.69 10.76
C ARG A 177 -16.23 5.05 9.96
N ASP A 178 -15.75 4.20 9.06
CA ASP A 178 -14.53 4.48 8.30
C ASP A 178 -14.90 5.22 7.03
N LYS A 179 -14.70 6.53 7.06
CA LYS A 179 -14.88 7.41 5.92
C LYS A 179 -13.52 7.64 5.26
N SER A 180 -13.43 7.43 3.96
CA SER A 180 -12.26 7.81 3.15
C SER A 180 -12.71 8.55 1.91
N LEU A 181 -11.87 9.43 1.40
CA LEU A 181 -12.10 10.07 0.11
C LEU A 181 -11.63 9.14 -1.00
N LEU A 182 -12.39 9.10 -2.09
CA LEU A 182 -12.06 8.36 -3.30
C LEU A 182 -11.93 9.36 -4.45
N LEU A 183 -10.70 9.50 -4.94
CA LEU A 183 -10.41 10.29 -6.12
C LEU A 183 -10.38 9.37 -7.34
N ILE A 184 -11.22 9.66 -8.32
CA ILE A 184 -11.30 8.91 -9.57
C ILE A 184 -10.80 9.81 -10.69
N VAL A 185 -9.77 9.36 -11.41
CA VAL A 185 -9.06 10.16 -12.38
C VAL A 185 -9.17 9.55 -13.78
N ASP A 186 -9.67 10.34 -14.74
CA ASP A 186 -9.55 10.04 -16.16
C ASP A 186 -8.16 10.46 -16.63
N PHE A 187 -7.30 9.48 -16.86
CA PHE A 187 -5.88 9.67 -17.11
C PHE A 187 -5.47 9.11 -18.48
N ASN A 188 -4.89 9.96 -19.31
CA ASN A 188 -4.36 9.56 -20.61
C ASN A 188 -2.92 9.07 -20.51
N GLY A 189 -2.73 7.78 -20.22
CA GLY A 189 -1.42 7.15 -20.08
C GLY A 189 -1.53 5.68 -19.71
N GLY A 190 -0.40 4.98 -19.70
CA GLY A 190 -0.35 3.57 -19.24
C GLY A 190 -0.32 3.45 -17.72
N GLU A 191 -0.49 2.23 -17.23
CA GLU A 191 -0.54 1.91 -15.79
C GLU A 191 0.68 2.45 -15.02
N VAL A 192 1.89 2.31 -15.57
CA VAL A 192 3.13 2.80 -14.92
C VAL A 192 3.11 4.32 -14.76
N ASP A 193 2.62 5.05 -15.78
CA ASP A 193 2.50 6.50 -15.72
C ASP A 193 1.41 6.94 -14.73
N PHE A 194 0.31 6.18 -14.66
CA PHE A 194 -0.76 6.42 -13.70
C PHE A 194 -0.25 6.26 -12.27
N GLN A 195 0.45 5.18 -11.95
CA GLN A 195 1.02 4.95 -10.61
C GLN A 195 2.04 6.04 -10.23
N ARG A 196 2.84 6.51 -11.18
CA ARG A 196 3.74 7.65 -10.95
C ARG A 196 2.96 8.93 -10.62
N MET A 197 1.91 9.22 -11.38
CA MET A 197 1.02 10.37 -11.15
C MET A 197 0.38 10.29 -9.76
N VAL A 198 -0.08 9.11 -9.32
CA VAL A 198 -0.63 8.91 -7.96
C VAL A 198 0.41 9.24 -6.90
N GLY A 199 1.65 8.72 -7.03
CA GLY A 199 2.73 9.02 -6.08
C GLY A 199 3.08 10.52 -6.02
N GLU A 200 3.14 11.21 -7.16
CA GLU A 200 3.39 12.65 -7.22
C GLU A 200 2.23 13.45 -6.59
N LEU A 201 0.99 13.03 -6.84
CA LEU A 201 -0.20 13.63 -6.25
C LEU A 201 -0.20 13.50 -4.73
N GLU A 202 0.03 12.30 -4.20
CA GLU A 202 0.11 12.03 -2.76
C GLU A 202 1.19 12.85 -2.06
N MET A 203 2.36 13.07 -2.72
CA MET A 203 3.41 13.94 -2.18
C MET A 203 3.05 15.44 -2.21
N SER A 204 2.17 15.85 -3.13
CA SER A 204 1.80 17.26 -3.31
C SER A 204 0.65 17.71 -2.41
N ILE A 205 -0.09 16.77 -1.82
CA ILE A 205 -1.28 17.02 -1.01
C ILE A 205 -0.99 16.72 0.44
N THR A 206 -1.15 17.73 1.30
CA THR A 206 -1.17 17.54 2.75
C THR A 206 -2.64 17.47 3.17
N THR A 207 -3.10 16.28 3.55
CA THR A 207 -4.45 16.07 4.08
C THR A 207 -4.40 15.16 5.29
N GLU A 208 -5.28 15.38 6.25
CA GLU A 208 -5.53 14.47 7.37
C GLU A 208 -6.54 13.38 6.98
N ASP A 209 -7.25 13.56 5.86
CA ASP A 209 -8.22 12.60 5.37
C ASP A 209 -7.51 11.46 4.65
N MET A 210 -7.95 10.25 4.94
CA MET A 210 -7.58 9.08 4.13
C MET A 210 -8.17 9.21 2.74
N PHE A 211 -7.31 9.06 1.73
CA PHE A 211 -7.81 9.12 0.38
C PHE A 211 -7.17 8.06 -0.54
N GLU A 212 -7.99 7.52 -1.42
CA GLU A 212 -7.61 6.51 -2.39
C GLU A 212 -7.74 7.07 -3.79
N VAL A 213 -6.82 6.71 -4.69
CA VAL A 213 -6.85 7.15 -6.09
C VAL A 213 -7.03 5.94 -7.00
N ILE A 214 -8.05 5.99 -7.87
CA ILE A 214 -8.29 4.95 -8.87
C ILE A 214 -8.46 5.56 -10.27
N SER A 215 -8.18 4.74 -11.30
CA SER A 215 -8.43 5.13 -12.69
C SER A 215 -9.93 5.07 -13.02
N LEU A 216 -10.40 5.97 -13.89
CA LEU A 216 -11.76 5.93 -14.45
C LEU A 216 -11.94 4.76 -15.46
N ASP A 217 -10.88 4.06 -15.85
CA ASP A 217 -10.94 3.01 -16.88
C ASP A 217 -11.64 1.72 -16.45
N THR A 218 -11.91 1.53 -15.15
CA THR A 218 -12.58 0.32 -14.65
C THR A 218 -14.11 0.43 -14.76
N ASP A 219 -14.80 -0.70 -14.93
CA ASP A 219 -16.27 -0.72 -14.96
C ASP A 219 -16.85 -0.19 -13.65
N PHE A 220 -16.24 -0.53 -12.52
CA PHE A 220 -16.62 -0.02 -11.20
C PHE A 220 -16.53 1.50 -11.11
N SER A 221 -15.41 2.09 -11.53
CA SER A 221 -15.23 3.55 -11.46
C SER A 221 -16.20 4.30 -12.37
N LYS A 222 -16.50 3.75 -13.54
CA LYS A 222 -17.50 4.31 -14.47
C LYS A 222 -18.91 4.27 -13.86
N GLU A 223 -19.30 3.14 -13.27
CA GLU A 223 -20.59 2.98 -12.62
C GLU A 223 -20.80 3.97 -11.48
N ILE A 224 -19.82 4.12 -10.59
CA ILE A 224 -19.95 5.01 -9.42
C ILE A 224 -19.84 6.50 -9.73
N THR A 225 -19.33 6.88 -10.92
CA THR A 225 -19.26 8.27 -11.40
C THR A 225 -20.42 8.66 -12.30
N GLU A 226 -21.23 7.70 -12.74
CA GLU A 226 -22.38 7.96 -13.60
C GLU A 226 -23.33 9.00 -12.98
N GLY A 227 -23.65 10.03 -13.75
CA GLY A 227 -24.52 11.13 -13.31
C GLY A 227 -23.91 12.10 -12.28
N LYS A 228 -22.62 11.95 -11.94
CA LYS A 228 -21.95 12.87 -11.01
C LYS A 228 -21.14 13.95 -11.75
N THR A 229 -21.01 15.09 -11.13
CA THR A 229 -20.22 16.21 -11.66
C THR A 229 -18.76 16.04 -11.24
N PRO A 230 -17.79 16.10 -12.19
CA PRO A 230 -16.38 16.08 -11.84
C PRO A 230 -15.97 17.37 -11.08
N ILE A 231 -15.01 17.25 -10.17
CA ILE A 231 -14.39 18.42 -9.50
C ILE A 231 -13.40 19.14 -10.45
N TYR A 232 -12.93 18.43 -11.46
CA TYR A 232 -12.06 18.96 -12.50
C TYR A 232 -12.44 18.36 -13.87
N ASN A 233 -12.47 19.22 -14.87
CA ASN A 233 -12.65 18.80 -16.27
C ASN A 233 -11.77 19.69 -17.15
N LYS A 234 -10.88 19.08 -17.92
CA LYS A 234 -9.97 19.78 -18.82
C LYS A 234 -10.79 20.47 -19.90
N GLN A 235 -10.59 21.75 -20.06
CA GLN A 235 -11.20 22.56 -21.10
C GLN A 235 -10.48 22.35 -22.45
#